data_9f1eaec2acf1b77d34bdd83ef93b131e
#
_entry.id   9f1eaec2acf1b77d34bdd83ef93b131e
#
_cell.length_a   1.000
_cell.length_b   1.000
_cell.length_c   1.000
_cell.angle_alpha   90.00
_cell.angle_beta   90.00
_cell.angle_gamma   90.00
#
_symmetry.space_group_name_H-M   'P 1'
#
loop_
_entity.id
_entity.type
_entity.pdbx_description
1 polymer ?
#
loop_
_entity_poly.entity_id
_entity_poly.type
_entity_poly.pdbx_seq_one_letter_code
_entity_poly.pdbx_strand_id
1 'polypeptide(L)'
;MAQDQAVTESMGDVVDRSREHLAPSDRMITTTRRRLLSAARDLREHGTVPPGVDRPEMFRQARAGAFLAPESQDWHEAYFENLERTVGPSWPRAAE
;
A
#
# COMPACT_ATOMS: atom_id res chain seq x y z
N MET A 1 9.14 -13.85 10.85
CA MET A 1 8.57 -12.75 11.69
C MET A 1 9.57 -12.23 12.70
N ALA A 2 10.09 -13.01 13.65
CA ALA A 2 11.02 -12.48 14.66
C ALA A 2 12.30 -11.84 14.08
N GLN A 3 12.83 -12.38 13.00
CA GLN A 3 14.02 -11.84 12.34
C GLN A 3 13.76 -10.50 11.66
N ASP A 4 12.62 -10.37 10.97
CA ASP A 4 12.24 -9.12 10.30
C ASP A 4 11.99 -8.01 11.32
N GLN A 5 11.35 -8.35 12.43
CA GLN A 5 11.13 -7.43 13.53
C GLN A 5 12.44 -6.97 14.15
N ALA A 6 13.36 -7.88 14.42
CA ALA A 6 14.65 -7.55 15.00
C ALA A 6 15.49 -6.63 14.08
N VAL A 7 15.47 -6.86 12.77
CA VAL A 7 16.14 -5.99 11.79
C VAL A 7 15.50 -4.60 11.79
N THR A 8 14.17 -4.52 11.79
CA THR A 8 13.45 -3.25 11.79
C THR A 8 13.71 -2.46 13.07
N GLU A 9 13.65 -3.10 14.24
CA GLU A 9 13.93 -2.47 15.54
C GLU A 9 15.39 -2.02 15.67
N SER A 10 16.33 -2.74 15.04
CA SER A 10 17.75 -2.37 15.05
C SER A 10 18.07 -1.06 14.33
N MET A 11 17.16 -0.57 13.49
CA MET A 11 17.32 0.70 12.78
C MET A 11 17.07 1.93 13.66
N GLY A 12 16.61 1.74 14.90
CA GLY A 12 16.30 2.81 15.85
C GLY A 12 14.94 3.47 15.61
N ASP A 13 14.56 4.38 16.50
CA ASP A 13 13.25 5.04 16.47
C ASP A 13 13.02 5.88 15.20
N VAL A 14 14.08 6.51 14.71
CA VAL A 14 14.08 7.28 13.46
C VAL A 14 15.21 6.78 12.57
N VAL A 15 14.83 6.18 11.46
CA VAL A 15 15.79 5.63 10.51
C VAL A 15 16.51 6.73 9.76
N ASP A 16 17.84 6.72 9.79
CA ASP A 16 18.66 7.56 8.90
C ASP A 16 18.60 7.05 7.46
N ARG A 17 17.87 7.76 6.64
CA ARG A 17 17.64 7.42 5.23
C ARG A 17 18.69 7.99 4.28
N SER A 18 19.72 8.69 4.78
CA SER A 18 20.79 9.25 3.94
C SER A 18 21.61 8.18 3.22
N ARG A 19 21.61 6.97 3.80
CA ARG A 19 22.32 5.79 3.25
C ARG A 19 21.41 4.79 2.56
N GLU A 20 20.12 5.11 2.40
CA GLU A 20 19.16 4.22 1.78
C GLU A 20 19.34 4.19 0.26
N HIS A 21 19.43 3.02 -0.32
CA HIS A 21 19.54 2.82 -1.75
C HIS A 21 18.33 2.01 -2.23
N LEU A 22 17.31 2.71 -2.72
CA LEU A 22 16.11 2.08 -3.24
C LEU A 22 16.32 1.66 -4.70
N ALA A 23 15.99 0.41 -5.00
CA ALA A 23 15.98 -0.16 -6.33
C ALA A 23 14.64 0.07 -7.04
N PRO A 24 14.53 -0.16 -8.35
CA PRO A 24 13.25 -0.09 -9.07
C PRO A 24 12.15 -1.00 -8.49
N SER A 25 12.52 -2.13 -7.87
CA SER A 25 11.62 -3.02 -7.15
C SER A 25 10.95 -2.36 -5.94
N ASP A 26 11.58 -1.32 -5.37
CA ASP A 26 11.12 -0.61 -4.18
C ASP A 26 10.16 0.56 -4.50
N ARG A 27 9.61 0.56 -5.72
CA ARG A 27 8.71 1.61 -6.20
C ARG A 27 7.53 1.86 -5.27
N MET A 28 6.98 0.82 -4.66
CA MET A 28 5.87 0.95 -3.71
C MET A 28 6.26 1.73 -2.46
N ILE A 29 7.47 1.53 -1.95
CA ILE A 29 8.01 2.27 -0.80
C ILE A 29 8.06 3.76 -1.14
N THR A 30 8.65 4.10 -2.29
CA THR A 30 8.76 5.49 -2.75
C THR A 30 7.39 6.13 -2.95
N THR A 31 6.46 5.41 -3.55
CA THR A 31 5.09 5.90 -3.80
C THR A 31 4.35 6.14 -2.49
N THR A 32 4.41 5.22 -1.55
CA THR A 32 3.79 5.34 -0.24
C THR A 32 4.33 6.55 0.52
N ARG A 33 5.65 6.72 0.55
CA ARG A 33 6.28 7.87 1.22
C ARG A 33 5.86 9.20 0.61
N ARG A 34 5.79 9.30 -0.72
CA ARG A 34 5.31 10.51 -1.38
C ARG A 34 3.88 10.84 -1.01
N ARG A 35 3.00 9.85 -1.00
CA ARG A 35 1.60 10.04 -0.60
C ARG A 35 1.47 10.51 0.84
N LEU A 36 2.21 9.91 1.77
CA LEU A 36 2.19 10.31 3.17
C LEU A 36 2.71 11.74 3.36
N LEU A 37 3.80 12.10 2.69
CA LEU A 37 4.35 13.45 2.75
C LEU A 37 3.40 14.48 2.12
N SER A 38 2.77 14.16 1.00
CA SER A 38 1.75 15.03 0.39
C SER A 38 0.59 15.24 1.35
N ALA A 39 0.02 14.16 1.87
CA ALA A 39 -1.11 14.24 2.81
C ALA A 39 -0.76 15.06 4.07
N ALA A 40 0.43 14.89 4.61
CA ALA A 40 0.89 15.67 5.77
C ALA A 40 1.03 17.18 5.45
N ARG A 41 1.53 17.52 4.26
CA ARG A 41 1.62 18.91 3.80
C ARG A 41 0.25 19.52 3.56
N ASP A 42 -0.62 18.79 2.87
CA ASP A 42 -1.98 19.24 2.56
C ASP A 42 -2.78 19.46 3.84
N LEU A 43 -2.62 18.59 4.83
CA LEU A 43 -3.23 18.78 6.14
C LEU A 43 -2.71 20.04 6.83
N ARG A 44 -1.39 20.25 6.82
CA ARG A 44 -0.76 21.39 7.49
C ARG A 44 -1.09 22.73 6.80
N GLU A 45 -1.10 22.75 5.47
CA GLU A 45 -1.19 23.99 4.69
C GLU A 45 -2.63 24.36 4.34
N HIS A 46 -3.48 23.37 4.16
CA HIS A 46 -4.86 23.56 3.68
C HIS A 46 -5.92 22.99 4.63
N GLY A 47 -5.52 22.30 5.70
CA GLY A 47 -6.47 21.60 6.58
C GLY A 47 -7.14 20.39 5.91
N THR A 48 -6.62 19.93 4.77
CA THR A 48 -7.20 18.81 4.04
C THR A 48 -6.98 17.51 4.79
N VAL A 49 -8.06 16.91 5.22
CA VAL A 49 -8.02 15.62 5.94
C VAL A 49 -7.70 14.48 4.97
N PRO A 50 -6.77 13.59 5.30
CA PRO A 50 -6.43 12.46 4.44
C PRO A 50 -7.64 11.56 4.15
N PRO A 51 -7.72 10.95 2.93
CA PRO A 51 -8.80 10.03 2.60
C PRO A 51 -8.94 8.90 3.61
N GLY A 52 -10.18 8.60 3.98
CA GLY A 52 -10.48 7.51 4.91
C GLY A 52 -10.54 7.88 6.39
N VAL A 53 -10.05 9.07 6.79
CA VAL A 53 -10.19 9.54 8.19
C VAL A 53 -11.67 9.72 8.53
N ASP A 54 -12.44 10.38 7.65
CA ASP A 54 -13.86 10.61 7.82
C ASP A 54 -14.73 9.43 7.34
N ARG A 55 -14.12 8.44 6.70
CA ARG A 55 -14.79 7.25 6.17
C ARG A 55 -13.98 5.99 6.43
N PRO A 56 -13.82 5.59 7.70
CA PRO A 56 -12.98 4.45 8.07
C PRO A 56 -13.48 3.10 7.50
N GLU A 57 -14.74 3.03 7.08
CA GLU A 57 -15.30 1.88 6.39
C GLU A 57 -14.58 1.53 5.09
N MET A 58 -13.90 2.48 4.46
CA MET A 58 -13.06 2.23 3.28
C MET A 58 -11.99 1.16 3.53
N PHE A 59 -11.41 1.15 4.73
CA PHE A 59 -10.35 0.22 5.07
C PHE A 59 -10.83 -1.22 5.23
N ARG A 60 -12.13 -1.45 5.46
CA ARG A 60 -12.72 -2.79 5.51
C ARG A 60 -12.65 -3.51 4.16
N GLN A 61 -12.37 -2.77 3.10
CA GLN A 61 -12.27 -3.28 1.74
C GLN A 61 -10.82 -3.47 1.28
N ALA A 62 -9.85 -3.11 2.11
CA ALA A 62 -8.46 -3.42 1.84
C ALA A 62 -8.31 -4.95 1.74
N ARG A 63 -7.81 -5.40 0.60
CA ARG A 63 -7.71 -6.81 0.27
C ARG A 63 -6.29 -7.15 -0.12
N ALA A 64 -5.86 -8.31 0.29
CA ALA A 64 -4.62 -8.90 -0.15
C ALA A 64 -4.80 -10.40 -0.28
N GLY A 65 -4.11 -11.02 -1.22
CA GLY A 65 -4.13 -12.45 -1.42
C GLY A 65 -2.89 -12.92 -2.17
N ALA A 66 -2.64 -14.21 -2.08
CA ALA A 66 -1.62 -14.89 -2.87
C ALA A 66 -2.27 -16.05 -3.60
N PHE A 67 -1.93 -16.25 -4.87
CA PHE A 67 -2.45 -17.31 -5.70
C PHE A 67 -1.45 -17.68 -6.80
N LEU A 68 -1.66 -18.83 -7.40
CA LEU A 68 -0.90 -19.26 -8.56
C LEU A 68 -1.76 -19.06 -9.81
N ALA A 69 -1.18 -18.45 -10.83
CA ALA A 69 -1.79 -18.30 -12.14
C ALA A 69 -0.88 -18.87 -13.23
N PRO A 70 -1.43 -19.35 -14.36
CA PRO A 70 -0.63 -19.70 -15.53
C PRO A 70 0.16 -18.49 -16.03
N GLU A 71 1.38 -18.73 -16.52
CA GLU A 71 2.23 -17.67 -17.08
C GLU A 71 1.58 -16.95 -18.29
N SER A 72 0.70 -17.64 -18.99
CA SER A 72 -0.04 -17.11 -20.15
C SER A 72 -1.17 -16.15 -19.79
N GLN A 73 -1.58 -16.10 -18.52
CA GLN A 73 -2.65 -15.20 -18.05
C GLN A 73 -2.08 -13.86 -17.62
N ASP A 74 -2.75 -12.76 -17.97
CA ASP A 74 -2.37 -11.45 -17.41
C ASP A 74 -2.49 -11.48 -15.87
N TRP A 75 -1.38 -11.20 -15.21
CA TRP A 75 -1.29 -11.31 -13.75
C TRP A 75 -2.23 -10.33 -13.04
N HIS A 76 -2.51 -9.19 -13.65
CA HIS A 76 -3.35 -8.15 -13.06
C HIS A 76 -4.81 -8.59 -13.07
N GLU A 77 -5.30 -9.10 -14.22
CA GLU A 77 -6.64 -9.67 -14.34
C GLU A 77 -6.80 -10.86 -13.40
N ALA A 78 -5.87 -11.80 -13.43
CA ALA A 78 -5.88 -12.97 -12.57
C ALA A 78 -5.91 -12.62 -11.08
N TYR A 79 -5.19 -11.59 -10.67
CA TYR A 79 -5.17 -11.12 -9.28
C TYR A 79 -6.53 -10.58 -8.85
N PHE A 80 -7.14 -9.72 -9.65
CA PHE A 80 -8.45 -9.15 -9.32
C PHE A 80 -9.57 -10.20 -9.35
N GLU A 81 -9.61 -11.07 -10.33
CA GLU A 81 -10.57 -12.19 -10.37
C GLU A 81 -10.44 -13.08 -9.13
N ASN A 82 -9.21 -13.38 -8.73
CA ASN A 82 -8.98 -14.19 -7.54
C ASN A 82 -9.45 -13.49 -6.27
N LEU A 83 -9.16 -12.20 -6.12
CA LEU A 83 -9.64 -11.42 -4.98
C LEU A 83 -11.17 -11.35 -4.91
N GLU A 84 -11.83 -11.13 -6.03
CA GLU A 84 -13.30 -11.11 -6.11
C GLU A 84 -13.92 -12.44 -5.73
N ARG A 85 -13.32 -13.54 -6.20
CA ARG A 85 -13.77 -14.89 -5.88
C ARG A 85 -13.59 -15.27 -4.42
N THR A 86 -12.48 -14.87 -3.81
CA THR A 86 -12.11 -15.30 -2.44
C THR A 86 -12.63 -14.39 -1.35
N VAL A 87 -12.77 -13.11 -1.62
CA VAL A 87 -13.10 -12.08 -0.63
C VAL A 87 -14.44 -11.38 -0.94
N GLY A 88 -15.05 -11.70 -2.08
CA GLY A 88 -16.31 -11.12 -2.56
C GLY A 88 -16.10 -9.85 -3.43
N PRO A 89 -17.18 -9.25 -3.96
CA PRO A 89 -17.09 -8.16 -4.94
C PRO A 89 -16.33 -6.95 -4.39
N SER A 90 -15.55 -6.35 -5.28
CA SER A 90 -14.81 -5.14 -4.99
C SER A 90 -15.75 -3.92 -4.89
N TRP A 91 -15.29 -2.90 -4.18
CA TRP A 91 -15.87 -1.56 -4.29
C TRP A 91 -15.90 -1.15 -5.76
N PRO A 92 -16.98 -0.50 -6.25
CA PRO A 92 -17.01 0.01 -7.60
C PRO A 92 -15.75 0.86 -7.87
N ARG A 93 -15.01 0.53 -8.92
CA ARG A 93 -13.90 1.36 -9.38
C ARG A 93 -14.46 2.76 -9.56
N ALA A 94 -13.78 3.76 -9.01
CA ALA A 94 -14.11 5.14 -9.33
C ALA A 94 -14.10 5.23 -10.86
N ALA A 95 -15.19 5.69 -11.46
CA ALA A 95 -15.25 5.96 -12.88
C ALA A 95 -14.12 6.95 -13.19
N GLU A 96 -13.24 6.58 -14.11
CA GLU A 96 -12.20 7.42 -14.65
C GLU A 96 -12.80 8.67 -15.33
#